data_7a54b75e30ef1bc461bcc83d800cb9ba
#
_entry.id   7a54b75e30ef1bc461bcc83d800cb9ba
#
_cell.length_a   1.000
_cell.length_b   1.000
_cell.length_c   1.000
_cell.angle_alpha   90.00
_cell.angle_beta   90.00
_cell.angle_gamma   90.00
#
_symmetry.space_group_name_H-M   'P 1'
#
loop_
_entity.id
_entity.type
_entity.pdbx_description
1 polymer ?
#
loop_
_entity_poly.entity_id
_entity_poly.type
_entity_poly.pdbx_seq_one_letter_code
_entity_poly.pdbx_strand_id
1 'polypeptide(L)'
;GLAMKRRIGILTSGGDCPGLNAAIRGVTRAAYELFDAEIVGIHDGYRGLITGDYQEMKRSQFSGILTLGGTILGTARTPFRDMRKIGEDNVDKVAAMKKTYKDLKLDCLVTLGGNGTHKTANLLSKEGLNVIGLPKTIDNDLYGTDFTFGFHTAMDIATEVIDRIHTTAASHGRCMVVEIMGNKAGWLTLYSGVAGVADAI
;
A
#
# COMPACT_ATOMS: atom_id res chain seq x y z
N GLY A 1 -4.60 36.91 7.40
CA GLY A 1 -5.47 35.81 6.98
C GLY A 1 -4.95 34.52 7.52
N LEU A 2 -5.77 33.78 8.26
CA LEU A 2 -5.46 32.40 8.65
C LEU A 2 -5.19 31.60 7.37
N ALA A 3 -3.97 31.11 7.20
CA ALA A 3 -3.65 30.21 6.10
C ALA A 3 -4.60 29.02 6.20
N MET A 4 -5.33 28.73 5.12
CA MET A 4 -6.19 27.55 5.09
C MET A 4 -5.31 26.30 5.27
N LYS A 5 -5.74 25.41 6.18
CA LYS A 5 -5.05 24.14 6.43
C LYS A 5 -5.01 23.31 5.16
N ARG A 6 -3.88 22.64 4.91
CA ARG A 6 -3.80 21.66 3.83
C ARG A 6 -4.69 20.45 4.13
N ARG A 7 -5.40 19.98 3.11
CA ARG A 7 -6.22 18.77 3.22
C ARG A 7 -5.60 17.65 2.39
N ILE A 8 -5.22 16.57 3.05
CA ILE A 8 -4.52 15.45 2.42
C ILE A 8 -5.38 14.20 2.55
N GLY A 9 -5.78 13.64 1.41
CA GLY A 9 -6.41 12.33 1.35
C GLY A 9 -5.36 11.23 1.33
N ILE A 10 -5.62 10.12 2.00
CA ILE A 10 -4.75 8.96 2.00
C ILE A 10 -5.56 7.68 1.80
N LEU A 11 -5.08 6.80 0.94
CA LEU A 11 -5.67 5.49 0.69
C LEU A 11 -4.59 4.42 0.51
N THR A 12 -4.99 3.19 0.80
CA THR A 12 -4.21 1.98 0.52
C THR A 12 -4.98 1.11 -0.45
N SER A 13 -4.35 0.65 -1.52
CA SER A 13 -5.01 -0.09 -2.60
C SER A 13 -4.25 -1.35 -2.99
N GLY A 14 -4.98 -2.37 -3.40
CA GLY A 14 -4.45 -3.68 -3.75
C GLY A 14 -4.37 -4.62 -2.55
N GLY A 15 -3.49 -5.63 -2.60
CA GLY A 15 -3.23 -6.50 -1.46
C GLY A 15 -2.59 -5.74 -0.31
N ASP A 16 -2.89 -6.12 0.92
CA ASP A 16 -2.19 -5.59 2.08
C ASP A 16 -0.82 -6.24 2.25
N CYS A 17 0.04 -5.59 3.01
CA CYS A 17 1.34 -6.13 3.38
C CYS A 17 1.83 -5.50 4.69
N PRO A 18 2.88 -6.06 5.31
CA PRO A 18 3.52 -5.41 6.45
C PRO A 18 4.01 -4.01 6.10
N GLY A 19 3.93 -3.08 7.06
CA GLY A 19 4.45 -1.72 6.92
C GLY A 19 3.47 -0.68 6.37
N LEU A 20 2.26 -1.05 5.96
CA LEU A 20 1.24 -0.09 5.49
C LEU A 20 0.87 0.93 6.58
N ASN A 21 0.53 0.48 7.77
CA ASN A 21 0.18 1.37 8.86
C ASN A 21 1.37 2.22 9.32
N ALA A 22 2.57 1.68 9.29
CA ALA A 22 3.80 2.45 9.56
C ALA A 22 3.99 3.58 8.54
N ALA A 23 3.78 3.30 7.26
CA ALA A 23 3.85 4.31 6.20
C ALA A 23 2.74 5.37 6.35
N ILE A 24 1.51 4.97 6.63
CA ILE A 24 0.40 5.88 6.94
C ILE A 24 0.80 6.81 8.10
N ARG A 25 1.33 6.25 9.18
CA ARG A 25 1.78 7.02 10.34
C ARG A 25 2.87 8.02 9.98
N GLY A 26 3.85 7.61 9.18
CA GLY A 26 4.93 8.49 8.72
C GLY A 26 4.40 9.68 7.92
N VAL A 27 3.53 9.42 6.95
CA VAL A 27 2.89 10.45 6.12
C VAL A 27 2.08 11.43 6.98
N THR A 28 1.24 10.91 7.87
CA THR A 28 0.33 11.75 8.67
C THR A 28 1.08 12.57 9.71
N ARG A 29 2.11 12.02 10.35
CA ARG A 29 2.96 12.80 11.25
C ARG A 29 3.66 13.95 10.55
N ALA A 30 4.29 13.67 9.41
CA ALA A 30 4.94 14.72 8.63
C ALA A 30 3.94 15.77 8.16
N ALA A 31 2.75 15.37 7.74
CA ALA A 31 1.70 16.29 7.33
C ALA A 31 1.24 17.22 8.46
N TYR A 32 1.06 16.69 9.66
CA TYR A 32 0.70 17.49 10.82
C TYR A 32 1.82 18.44 11.25
N GLU A 33 3.06 17.99 11.25
CA GLU A 33 4.19 18.78 11.74
C GLU A 33 4.62 19.86 10.74
N LEU A 34 4.62 19.57 9.45
CA LEU A 34 5.12 20.47 8.41
C LEU A 34 4.05 21.41 7.84
N PHE A 35 2.79 20.98 7.82
CA PHE A 35 1.72 21.69 7.12
C PHE A 35 0.50 21.99 7.98
N ASP A 36 0.48 21.57 9.23
CA ASP A 36 -0.73 21.61 10.07
C ASP A 36 -1.96 21.06 9.30
N ALA A 37 -1.78 19.92 8.64
CA ALA A 37 -2.74 19.38 7.70
C ALA A 37 -3.96 18.75 8.39
N GLU A 38 -5.07 18.70 7.68
CA GLU A 38 -6.19 17.83 7.95
C GLU A 38 -6.08 16.56 7.11
N ILE A 39 -6.30 15.40 7.72
CA ILE A 39 -6.19 14.11 7.04
C ILE A 39 -7.56 13.53 6.79
N VAL A 40 -7.81 13.14 5.55
CA VAL A 40 -9.01 12.42 5.12
C VAL A 40 -8.60 10.99 4.79
N GLY A 41 -9.06 10.03 5.57
CA GLY A 41 -8.87 8.60 5.31
C GLY A 41 -9.92 8.11 4.30
N ILE A 42 -9.48 7.56 3.18
CA ILE A 42 -10.36 7.01 2.16
C ILE A 42 -10.41 5.49 2.35
N HIS A 43 -11.60 4.95 2.54
CA HIS A 43 -11.79 3.55 2.87
C HIS A 43 -11.69 2.66 1.62
N ASP A 44 -11.08 1.49 1.80
CA ASP A 44 -11.01 0.42 0.80
C ASP A 44 -10.41 0.86 -0.54
N GLY A 45 -9.37 1.68 -0.47
CA GLY A 45 -8.59 2.10 -1.63
C GLY A 45 -9.38 2.97 -2.62
N TYR A 46 -9.17 2.77 -3.90
CA TYR A 46 -9.87 3.52 -4.94
C TYR A 46 -11.38 3.30 -4.92
N ARG A 47 -11.85 2.17 -4.38
CA ARG A 47 -13.30 1.94 -4.24
C ARG A 47 -13.94 3.04 -3.40
N GLY A 48 -13.35 3.40 -2.28
CA GLY A 48 -13.83 4.50 -1.44
C GLY A 48 -13.76 5.84 -2.14
N LEU A 49 -12.73 6.08 -2.94
CA LEU A 49 -12.63 7.30 -3.73
C LEU A 49 -13.73 7.38 -4.81
N ILE A 50 -14.10 6.25 -5.39
CA ILE A 50 -15.19 6.16 -6.36
C ILE A 50 -16.55 6.38 -5.69
N THR A 51 -16.80 5.75 -4.55
CA THR A 51 -18.11 5.75 -3.88
C THR A 51 -18.30 6.91 -2.91
N GLY A 52 -17.25 7.66 -2.60
CA GLY A 52 -17.30 8.73 -1.61
C GLY A 52 -17.30 8.20 -0.16
N ASP A 53 -16.68 7.07 0.09
CA ASP A 53 -16.54 6.47 1.42
C ASP A 53 -15.22 6.92 2.06
N TYR A 54 -15.33 7.81 3.02
CA TYR A 54 -14.18 8.43 3.67
C TYR A 54 -14.46 8.74 5.15
N GLN A 55 -13.44 9.10 5.85
CA GLN A 55 -13.50 9.56 7.24
C GLN A 55 -12.56 10.75 7.45
N GLU A 56 -13.07 11.79 8.09
CA GLU A 56 -12.23 12.83 8.65
C GLU A 56 -11.46 12.26 9.83
N MET A 57 -10.13 12.16 9.70
CA MET A 57 -9.31 11.49 10.68
C MET A 57 -8.88 12.43 11.80
N LYS A 58 -8.85 11.89 13.01
CA LYS A 58 -8.29 12.57 14.19
C LYS A 58 -6.84 12.14 14.36
N ARG A 59 -5.98 13.06 14.79
CA ARG A 59 -4.55 12.79 15.03
C ARG A 59 -4.33 11.57 15.94
N SER A 60 -5.18 11.37 16.94
CA SER A 60 -5.11 10.23 17.86
C SER A 60 -5.30 8.87 17.20
N GLN A 61 -5.97 8.80 16.05
CA GLN A 61 -6.22 7.55 15.33
C GLN A 61 -4.96 6.96 14.68
N PHE A 62 -3.91 7.75 14.55
CA PHE A 62 -2.61 7.30 14.03
C PHE A 62 -1.62 6.92 15.15
N SER A 63 -2.06 6.95 16.40
CA SER A 63 -1.28 6.48 17.54
C SER A 63 -1.37 4.95 17.67
N GLY A 64 -0.25 4.31 17.99
CA GLY A 64 -0.21 2.86 18.23
C GLY A 64 -0.32 1.98 17.00
N ILE A 65 -0.24 2.53 15.78
CA ILE A 65 -0.39 1.76 14.55
C ILE A 65 0.93 1.32 13.91
N LEU A 66 2.07 1.75 14.46
CA LEU A 66 3.40 1.51 13.86
C LEU A 66 3.67 0.02 13.61
N THR A 67 3.30 -0.83 14.56
CA THR A 67 3.52 -2.28 14.51
C THR A 67 2.26 -3.08 14.18
N LEU A 68 1.16 -2.39 13.89
CA LEU A 68 -0.11 -3.02 13.55
C LEU A 68 -0.08 -3.51 12.10
N GLY A 69 -0.32 -4.80 11.89
CA GLY A 69 -0.44 -5.40 10.55
C GLY A 69 -1.68 -4.95 9.80
N GLY A 70 -1.71 -5.26 8.50
CA GLY A 70 -2.81 -4.84 7.63
C GLY A 70 -2.84 -3.34 7.38
N THR A 71 -4.02 -2.80 7.20
CA THR A 71 -4.23 -1.35 6.98
C THR A 71 -5.47 -0.86 7.73
N ILE A 72 -5.31 0.24 8.49
CA ILE A 72 -6.43 0.85 9.23
C ILE A 72 -7.47 1.48 8.32
N LEU A 73 -7.14 1.73 7.04
CA LEU A 73 -8.04 2.32 6.06
C LEU A 73 -8.80 1.28 5.24
N GLY A 74 -8.47 -0.01 5.41
CA GLY A 74 -8.97 -1.05 4.54
C GLY A 74 -8.38 -0.97 3.13
N THR A 75 -8.58 -2.01 2.35
CA THR A 75 -8.09 -2.09 0.98
C THR A 75 -9.05 -2.89 0.12
N ALA A 76 -9.06 -2.58 -1.18
CA ALA A 76 -9.75 -3.37 -2.18
C ALA A 76 -8.93 -3.35 -3.48
N ARG A 77 -9.13 -4.37 -4.31
CA ARG A 77 -8.54 -4.42 -5.65
C ARG A 77 -9.50 -3.80 -6.65
N THR A 78 -9.06 -2.72 -7.27
CA THR A 78 -9.77 -2.08 -8.37
C THR A 78 -8.81 -2.06 -9.56
N PRO A 79 -8.89 -3.02 -10.48
CA PRO A 79 -7.89 -3.17 -11.54
C PRO A 79 -7.80 -1.93 -12.42
N PHE A 80 -6.59 -1.49 -12.72
CA PHE A 80 -6.36 -0.33 -13.60
C PHE A 80 -7.06 -0.48 -14.95
N ARG A 81 -7.05 -1.68 -15.54
CA ARG A 81 -7.69 -1.98 -16.82
C ARG A 81 -9.19 -1.66 -16.84
N ASP A 82 -9.84 -1.64 -15.67
CA ASP A 82 -11.28 -1.44 -15.54
C ASP A 82 -11.65 0.01 -15.17
N MET A 83 -10.67 0.87 -14.90
CA MET A 83 -10.91 2.24 -14.43
C MET A 83 -11.66 3.12 -15.42
N ARG A 84 -11.45 2.93 -16.72
CA ARG A 84 -12.18 3.66 -17.76
C ARG A 84 -13.38 2.89 -18.32
N LYS A 85 -13.63 1.67 -17.84
CA LYS A 85 -14.79 0.88 -18.26
C LYS A 85 -16.01 1.26 -17.43
N ILE A 86 -17.12 1.48 -18.10
CA ILE A 86 -18.43 1.65 -17.45
C ILE A 86 -19.07 0.27 -17.37
N GLY A 87 -19.35 -0.17 -16.15
CA GLY A 87 -19.98 -1.46 -15.88
C GLY A 87 -21.52 -1.37 -15.87
N GLU A 88 -22.15 -2.42 -15.38
CA GLU A 88 -23.62 -2.50 -15.26
C GLU A 88 -24.21 -1.44 -14.32
N ASP A 89 -23.41 -0.95 -13.35
CA ASP A 89 -23.78 0.14 -12.45
C ASP A 89 -23.79 1.51 -13.13
N ASN A 90 -23.37 1.59 -14.38
CA ASN A 90 -23.30 2.81 -15.18
C ASN A 90 -22.46 3.94 -14.55
N VAL A 91 -21.46 3.59 -13.73
CA VAL A 91 -20.58 4.55 -13.06
C VAL A 91 -19.35 4.85 -13.90
N ASP A 92 -19.12 6.14 -14.20
CA ASP A 92 -17.84 6.65 -14.68
C ASP A 92 -16.90 6.81 -13.47
N LYS A 93 -16.02 5.81 -13.27
CA LYS A 93 -15.13 5.74 -12.10
C LYS A 93 -14.17 6.92 -12.02
N VAL A 94 -13.61 7.33 -13.15
CA VAL A 94 -12.68 8.46 -13.20
C VAL A 94 -13.37 9.75 -12.82
N ALA A 95 -14.54 10.01 -13.38
CA ALA A 95 -15.35 11.17 -13.03
C ALA A 95 -15.78 11.15 -11.55
N ALA A 96 -16.16 9.98 -11.03
CA ALA A 96 -16.51 9.79 -9.62
C ALA A 96 -15.35 10.09 -8.67
N MET A 97 -14.14 9.60 -8.99
CA MET A 97 -12.92 9.89 -8.21
C MET A 97 -12.57 11.38 -8.22
N LYS A 98 -12.65 12.02 -9.37
CA LYS A 98 -12.43 13.47 -9.50
C LYS A 98 -13.46 14.27 -8.69
N LYS A 99 -14.70 13.84 -8.72
CA LYS A 99 -15.78 14.47 -7.93
C LYS A 99 -15.50 14.36 -6.44
N THR A 100 -15.16 13.17 -5.93
CA THR A 100 -14.83 12.95 -4.52
C THR A 100 -13.63 13.81 -4.09
N TYR A 101 -12.57 13.82 -4.89
CA TYR A 101 -11.40 14.67 -4.64
C TYR A 101 -11.80 16.16 -4.49
N LYS A 102 -12.62 16.65 -5.40
CA LYS A 102 -13.10 18.04 -5.38
C LYS A 102 -14.03 18.32 -4.20
N ASP A 103 -14.99 17.45 -3.95
CA ASP A 103 -15.98 17.62 -2.86
C ASP A 103 -15.30 17.62 -1.49
N LEU A 104 -14.28 16.81 -1.31
CA LEU A 104 -13.45 16.76 -0.11
C LEU A 104 -12.45 17.92 -0.02
N LYS A 105 -12.36 18.76 -1.04
CA LYS A 105 -11.42 19.88 -1.13
C LYS A 105 -9.97 19.47 -0.85
N LEU A 106 -9.55 18.34 -1.41
CA LEU A 106 -8.21 17.83 -1.21
C LEU A 106 -7.19 18.71 -1.94
N ASP A 107 -6.07 18.99 -1.28
CA ASP A 107 -4.89 19.61 -1.88
C ASP A 107 -3.96 18.54 -2.48
N CYS A 108 -4.02 17.34 -1.93
CA CYS A 108 -3.20 16.21 -2.36
C CYS A 108 -3.89 14.88 -2.01
N LEU A 109 -3.66 13.87 -2.84
CA LEU A 109 -4.02 12.48 -2.57
C LEU A 109 -2.76 11.64 -2.48
N VAL A 110 -2.56 10.95 -1.37
CA VAL A 110 -1.47 9.99 -1.19
C VAL A 110 -2.02 8.58 -1.36
N THR A 111 -1.42 7.82 -2.27
CA THR A 111 -1.83 6.44 -2.56
C THR A 111 -0.70 5.46 -2.23
N LEU A 112 -1.01 4.44 -1.44
CA LEU A 112 -0.07 3.36 -1.14
C LEU A 112 -0.51 2.10 -1.86
N GLY A 113 0.36 1.57 -2.70
CA GLY A 113 0.03 0.36 -3.44
C GLY A 113 1.13 -0.11 -4.39
N GLY A 114 0.81 -1.16 -5.13
CA GLY A 114 1.68 -1.76 -6.11
C GLY A 114 1.57 -1.11 -7.49
N ASN A 115 2.01 -1.84 -8.51
CA ASN A 115 2.09 -1.34 -9.89
C ASN A 115 0.73 -0.84 -10.43
N GLY A 116 -0.34 -1.61 -10.21
CA GLY A 116 -1.70 -1.22 -10.63
C GLY A 116 -2.17 0.07 -9.96
N THR A 117 -1.90 0.22 -8.68
CA THR A 117 -2.21 1.44 -7.91
C THR A 117 -1.50 2.66 -8.48
N HIS A 118 -0.23 2.53 -8.85
CA HIS A 118 0.55 3.63 -9.45
C HIS A 118 0.09 3.97 -10.87
N LYS A 119 -0.35 2.99 -11.64
CA LYS A 119 -0.97 3.25 -12.95
C LYS A 119 -2.23 4.09 -12.82
N THR A 120 -3.09 3.78 -11.86
CA THR A 120 -4.27 4.59 -11.56
C THR A 120 -3.91 5.97 -11.01
N ALA A 121 -2.90 6.06 -10.14
CA ALA A 121 -2.39 7.35 -9.65
C ALA A 121 -1.90 8.23 -10.79
N ASN A 122 -1.17 7.67 -11.76
CA ASN A 122 -0.72 8.39 -12.95
C ASN A 122 -1.90 8.85 -13.83
N LEU A 123 -2.91 8.00 -13.98
CA LEU A 123 -4.14 8.38 -14.69
C LEU A 123 -4.80 9.58 -14.02
N LEU A 124 -4.98 9.56 -12.71
CA LEU A 124 -5.57 10.68 -11.96
C LEU A 124 -4.71 11.94 -12.03
N SER A 125 -3.39 11.81 -12.00
CA SER A 125 -2.48 12.93 -12.19
C SER A 125 -2.66 13.58 -13.56
N LYS A 126 -2.80 12.79 -14.62
CA LYS A 126 -3.08 13.29 -15.98
C LYS A 126 -4.46 13.96 -16.08
N GLU A 127 -5.39 13.58 -15.23
CA GLU A 127 -6.71 14.21 -15.11
C GLU A 127 -6.70 15.48 -14.25
N GLY A 128 -5.53 15.92 -13.80
CA GLY A 128 -5.34 17.17 -13.08
C GLY A 128 -5.36 17.08 -11.56
N LEU A 129 -5.42 15.88 -10.98
CA LEU A 129 -5.32 15.71 -9.53
C LEU A 129 -3.85 15.73 -9.08
N ASN A 130 -3.62 16.27 -7.90
CA ASN A 130 -2.30 16.19 -7.25
C ASN A 130 -2.20 14.88 -6.48
N VAL A 131 -1.47 13.91 -7.02
CA VAL A 131 -1.36 12.56 -6.47
C VAL A 131 0.10 12.21 -6.23
N ILE A 132 0.38 11.68 -5.05
CA ILE A 132 1.70 11.13 -4.68
C ILE A 132 1.53 9.64 -4.39
N GLY A 133 2.23 8.81 -5.16
CA GLY A 133 2.24 7.35 -4.97
C GLY A 133 3.40 6.91 -4.10
N LEU A 134 3.12 6.04 -3.13
CA LEU A 134 4.13 5.38 -2.29
C LEU A 134 4.23 3.90 -2.65
N PRO A 135 5.46 3.37 -2.81
CA PRO A 135 5.67 2.02 -3.32
C PRO A 135 5.43 0.96 -2.23
N LYS A 136 4.30 0.28 -2.29
CA LYS A 136 3.91 -0.79 -1.37
C LYS A 136 3.80 -2.10 -2.13
N THR A 137 4.65 -3.06 -1.82
CA THR A 137 4.55 -4.47 -2.20
C THR A 137 5.63 -5.27 -1.47
N ILE A 138 5.38 -6.55 -1.20
CA ILE A 138 6.41 -7.46 -0.70
C ILE A 138 7.34 -7.95 -1.81
N ASP A 139 6.99 -7.75 -3.07
CA ASP A 139 7.70 -8.32 -4.23
C ASP A 139 8.94 -7.51 -4.64
N ASN A 140 9.08 -6.29 -4.16
CA ASN A 140 10.16 -5.36 -4.52
C ASN A 140 10.37 -5.22 -6.04
N ASP A 141 9.28 -5.15 -6.79
CA ASP A 141 9.24 -5.21 -8.25
C ASP A 141 8.75 -3.91 -8.91
N LEU A 142 8.84 -2.78 -8.20
CA LEU A 142 8.46 -1.48 -8.74
C LEU A 142 9.68 -0.74 -9.27
N TYR A 143 9.59 -0.28 -10.50
CA TYR A 143 10.61 0.56 -11.11
C TYR A 143 10.66 1.94 -10.44
N GLY A 144 11.87 2.46 -10.24
CA GLY A 144 12.08 3.81 -9.71
C GLY A 144 12.24 3.90 -8.19
N THR A 145 12.25 2.76 -7.51
CA THR A 145 12.59 2.69 -6.08
C THR A 145 13.54 1.53 -5.82
N ASP A 146 14.45 1.67 -4.88
CA ASP A 146 15.35 0.59 -4.48
C ASP A 146 14.64 -0.46 -3.64
N PHE A 147 13.76 -0.01 -2.75
CA PHE A 147 13.01 -0.87 -1.84
C PHE A 147 11.55 -0.44 -1.75
N THR A 148 10.68 -1.44 -1.57
CA THR A 148 9.25 -1.23 -1.39
C THR A 148 8.85 -1.47 0.06
N PHE A 149 7.84 -0.74 0.53
CA PHE A 149 7.27 -0.94 1.86
C PHE A 149 6.67 -2.34 1.96
N GLY A 150 7.15 -3.13 2.93
CA GLY A 150 6.72 -4.48 3.17
C GLY A 150 7.72 -5.56 2.74
N PHE A 151 8.65 -5.28 1.84
CA PHE A 151 9.64 -6.24 1.36
C PHE A 151 10.55 -6.75 2.47
N HIS A 152 11.19 -5.87 3.23
CA HIS A 152 12.13 -6.27 4.28
C HIS A 152 11.44 -7.04 5.42
N THR A 153 10.27 -6.63 5.85
CA THR A 153 9.54 -7.35 6.89
C THR A 153 9.13 -8.74 6.42
N ALA A 154 8.65 -8.85 5.18
CA ALA A 154 8.31 -10.14 4.59
C ALA A 154 9.54 -11.06 4.46
N MET A 155 10.69 -10.50 4.08
CA MET A 155 11.97 -11.22 4.00
C MET A 155 12.40 -11.73 5.37
N ASP A 156 12.32 -10.92 6.41
CA ASP A 156 12.67 -11.32 7.78
C ASP A 156 11.79 -12.47 8.27
N ILE A 157 10.47 -12.38 8.03
CA ILE A 157 9.52 -13.43 8.40
C ILE A 157 9.81 -14.73 7.63
N ALA A 158 10.02 -14.65 6.33
CA ALA A 158 10.34 -15.81 5.51
C ALA A 158 11.64 -16.48 5.93
N THR A 159 12.66 -15.70 6.25
CA THR A 159 13.94 -16.20 6.77
C THR A 159 13.76 -16.92 8.09
N GLU A 160 12.98 -16.36 9.02
CA GLU A 160 12.69 -17.01 10.31
C GLU A 160 11.96 -18.34 10.11
N VAL A 161 11.00 -18.40 9.20
CA VAL A 161 10.27 -19.65 8.89
C VAL A 161 11.23 -20.70 8.31
N ILE A 162 12.14 -20.34 7.40
CA ILE A 162 13.16 -21.23 6.84
C ILE A 162 14.06 -21.75 7.96
N ASP A 163 14.54 -20.89 8.86
CA ASP A 163 15.37 -21.29 10.00
C ASP A 163 14.69 -22.34 10.88
N ARG A 164 13.41 -22.20 11.13
CA ARG A 164 12.63 -23.17 11.92
C ARG A 164 12.49 -24.52 11.22
N ILE A 165 12.48 -24.55 9.90
CA ILE A 165 12.36 -25.78 9.09
C ILE A 165 13.65 -26.60 9.09
N HIS A 166 14.82 -25.98 9.17
CA HIS A 166 16.13 -26.66 9.12
C HIS A 166 16.26 -27.78 10.17
N THR A 167 15.90 -27.51 11.40
CA THR A 167 16.09 -28.49 12.49
C THR A 167 15.21 -29.70 12.32
N THR A 168 13.96 -29.53 11.94
CA THR A 168 13.06 -30.68 11.69
C THR A 168 13.44 -31.44 10.43
N ALA A 169 13.91 -30.78 9.39
CA ALA A 169 14.45 -31.43 8.19
C ALA A 169 15.64 -32.32 8.52
N ALA A 170 16.59 -31.80 9.29
CA ALA A 170 17.75 -32.53 9.74
C ALA A 170 17.38 -33.74 10.64
N SER A 171 16.47 -33.56 11.60
CA SER A 171 16.04 -34.61 12.52
C SER A 171 15.38 -35.79 11.80
N HIS A 172 14.65 -35.56 10.73
CA HIS A 172 13.95 -36.59 9.97
C HIS A 172 14.64 -37.01 8.69
N GLY A 173 15.81 -36.42 8.35
CA GLY A 173 16.51 -36.68 7.10
C GLY A 173 15.63 -36.34 5.87
N ARG A 174 14.87 -35.27 5.95
CA ARG A 174 13.93 -34.87 4.90
C ARG A 174 14.43 -33.69 4.09
N CYS A 175 14.08 -33.68 2.81
CA CYS A 175 14.16 -32.51 1.96
C CYS A 175 12.82 -31.74 2.06
N MET A 176 12.89 -30.50 2.53
CA MET A 176 11.71 -29.63 2.65
C MET A 176 11.69 -28.66 1.49
N VAL A 177 10.53 -28.54 0.83
CA VAL A 177 10.30 -27.55 -0.22
C VAL A 177 9.44 -26.42 0.36
N VAL A 178 9.95 -25.19 0.28
CA VAL A 178 9.31 -23.99 0.81
C VAL A 178 8.90 -23.09 -0.34
N GLU A 179 7.61 -22.89 -0.52
CA GLU A 179 7.10 -21.91 -1.49
C GLU A 179 7.00 -20.54 -0.84
N ILE A 180 7.57 -19.53 -1.49
CA ILE A 180 7.53 -18.13 -1.05
C ILE A 180 6.85 -17.30 -2.12
N MET A 181 6.00 -16.36 -1.69
CA MET A 181 5.24 -15.51 -2.59
C MET A 181 6.14 -14.69 -3.51
N GLY A 182 5.66 -14.47 -4.69
CA GLY A 182 6.23 -13.58 -5.71
C GLY A 182 5.28 -13.52 -6.90
N ASN A 183 5.38 -12.48 -7.70
CA ASN A 183 4.59 -12.38 -8.93
C ASN A 183 5.49 -12.61 -10.15
N LYS A 184 6.12 -11.56 -10.68
CA LYS A 184 7.01 -11.67 -11.84
C LYS A 184 8.49 -11.64 -11.47
N ALA A 185 8.80 -11.20 -10.27
CA ALA A 185 10.15 -11.13 -9.72
C ALA A 185 10.28 -12.12 -8.55
N GLY A 186 11.44 -12.73 -8.41
CA GLY A 186 11.76 -13.69 -7.36
C GLY A 186 12.61 -13.14 -6.23
N TRP A 187 12.61 -11.83 -5.99
CA TRP A 187 13.49 -11.19 -5.01
C TRP A 187 13.25 -11.68 -3.60
N LEU A 188 12.00 -11.81 -3.18
CA LEU A 188 11.66 -12.27 -1.83
C LEU A 188 12.17 -13.69 -1.59
N THR A 189 11.95 -14.60 -2.54
CA THR A 189 12.45 -15.98 -2.47
C THR A 189 13.97 -16.02 -2.46
N LEU A 190 14.62 -15.26 -3.34
CA LEU A 190 16.08 -15.24 -3.44
C LEU A 190 16.73 -14.77 -2.13
N TYR A 191 16.32 -13.59 -1.65
CA TYR A 191 16.93 -13.03 -0.43
C TYR A 191 16.64 -13.87 0.81
N SER A 192 15.41 -14.37 0.96
CA SER A 192 15.04 -15.23 2.08
C SER A 192 15.77 -16.58 2.03
N GLY A 193 15.91 -17.17 0.84
CA GLY A 193 16.62 -18.42 0.65
C GLY A 193 18.11 -18.29 0.96
N VAL A 194 18.75 -17.22 0.51
CA VAL A 194 20.17 -16.96 0.83
C VAL A 194 20.35 -16.70 2.34
N ALA A 195 19.52 -15.84 2.94
CA ALA A 195 19.61 -15.53 4.36
C ALA A 195 19.28 -16.74 5.25
N GLY A 196 18.32 -17.57 4.84
CA GLY A 196 17.93 -18.80 5.54
C GLY A 196 18.83 -20.00 5.24
N VAL A 197 19.88 -19.82 4.46
CA VAL A 197 20.86 -20.89 4.12
C VAL A 197 20.16 -22.10 3.47
N ALA A 198 19.29 -21.84 2.50
CA ALA A 198 18.68 -22.92 1.72
C ALA A 198 19.72 -23.63 0.85
N ASP A 199 19.57 -24.94 0.69
CA ASP A 199 20.49 -25.75 -0.14
C ASP A 199 20.32 -25.45 -1.64
N ALA A 200 19.14 -25.02 -2.04
CA ALA A 200 18.80 -24.60 -3.40
C ALA A 200 17.69 -23.55 -3.40
N ILE A 201 17.72 -22.67 -4.39
CA ILE A 201 16.72 -21.62 -4.59
C ILE A 201 16.26 -21.64 -6.06
#